data_c0a3a05bf68a0758bafe8ad0ae19d233
#
_entry.id   c0a3a05bf68a0758bafe8ad0ae19d233
#
_cell.length_a   1.000
_cell.length_b   1.000
_cell.length_c   1.000
_cell.angle_alpha   90.00
_cell.angle_beta   90.00
_cell.angle_gamma   90.00
#
_symmetry.space_group_name_H-M   'P 1'
#
loop_
_entity.id
_entity.type
_entity.pdbx_description
1 polymer ?
#
loop_
_entity_poly.entity_id
_entity_poly.type
_entity_poly.pdbx_seq_one_letter_code
_entity_poly.pdbx_strand_id
1 'polypeptide(L)'
;MRNARFWGILLVILHILVQAPHALAHSKLHIDLSRWQSFYVLIVINLLPLVAAIMMWRRKRWGFLLLLLSMAGSFGFGVFYHFIAAGPDNVNSLGIHPWSNTFLWSAVFIALVEAAGALVGLAGAAVA
;
A
#
# COMPACT_ATOMS: atom_id res chain seq x y z
N MET A 1 -7.79 -21.99 2.44
CA MET A 1 -8.50 -20.92 1.69
C MET A 1 -9.28 -19.93 2.57
N ARG A 2 -10.09 -20.39 3.54
CA ARG A 2 -10.87 -19.47 4.42
C ARG A 2 -9.98 -18.51 5.20
N ASN A 3 -8.92 -18.98 5.81
CA ASN A 3 -7.99 -18.15 6.58
C ASN A 3 -7.22 -17.16 5.69
N ALA A 4 -6.76 -17.58 4.51
CA ALA A 4 -6.08 -16.68 3.58
C ALA A 4 -6.98 -15.53 3.11
N ARG A 5 -8.28 -15.78 2.85
CA ARG A 5 -9.25 -14.71 2.53
C ARG A 5 -9.41 -13.74 3.67
N PHE A 6 -9.59 -14.25 4.89
CA PHE A 6 -9.71 -13.40 6.07
C PHE A 6 -8.51 -12.47 6.22
N TRP A 7 -7.29 -13.04 6.17
CA TRP A 7 -6.06 -12.26 6.29
C TRP A 7 -5.88 -11.28 5.13
N GLY A 8 -6.19 -11.69 3.89
CA GLY A 8 -6.10 -10.82 2.73
C GLY A 8 -7.03 -9.60 2.85
N ILE A 9 -8.29 -9.81 3.24
CA ILE A 9 -9.25 -8.71 3.46
C ILE A 9 -8.83 -7.82 4.62
N LEU A 10 -8.37 -8.41 5.73
CA LEU A 10 -7.89 -7.66 6.89
C LEU A 10 -6.69 -6.77 6.53
N LEU A 11 -5.74 -7.29 5.75
CA LEU A 11 -4.58 -6.51 5.31
C LEU A 11 -4.96 -5.37 4.38
N VAL A 12 -5.98 -5.53 3.51
CA VAL A 12 -6.50 -4.41 2.71
C VAL A 12 -7.13 -3.35 3.61
N ILE A 13 -7.89 -3.74 4.63
CA ILE A 13 -8.47 -2.78 5.59
C ILE A 13 -7.36 -2.02 6.33
N LEU A 14 -6.36 -2.72 6.85
CA LEU A 14 -5.21 -2.10 7.53
C LEU A 14 -4.45 -1.17 6.59
N HIS A 15 -4.24 -1.57 5.33
CA HIS A 15 -3.60 -0.74 4.31
C HIS A 15 -4.32 0.60 4.14
N ILE A 16 -5.65 0.58 3.98
CA ILE A 16 -6.46 1.80 3.84
C ILE A 16 -6.38 2.67 5.10
N LEU A 17 -6.45 2.05 6.29
CA LEU A 17 -6.39 2.79 7.55
C LEU A 17 -5.04 3.50 7.74
N VAL A 18 -3.93 2.89 7.32
CA VAL A 18 -2.60 3.51 7.43
C VAL A 18 -2.35 4.51 6.30
N GLN A 19 -2.97 4.32 5.14
CA GLN A 19 -2.92 5.29 4.04
C GLN A 19 -3.50 6.65 4.43
N ALA A 20 -4.51 6.72 5.27
CA ALA A 20 -5.14 7.97 5.66
C ALA A 20 -4.17 8.94 6.38
N PRO A 21 -3.48 8.56 7.48
CA PRO A 21 -2.48 9.43 8.12
C PRO A 21 -1.28 9.70 7.21
N HIS A 22 -0.90 8.77 6.33
CA HIS A 22 0.18 8.97 5.37
C HIS A 22 -0.17 10.05 4.33
N ALA A 23 -1.35 9.98 3.74
CA ALA A 23 -1.84 10.98 2.80
C ALA A 23 -1.98 12.36 3.47
N LEU A 24 -2.42 12.40 4.73
CA LEU A 24 -2.47 13.63 5.50
C LEU A 24 -1.06 14.22 5.73
N ALA A 25 -0.08 13.38 6.06
CA ALA A 25 1.31 13.81 6.22
C ALA A 25 1.90 14.37 4.91
N HIS A 26 1.63 13.74 3.75
CA HIS A 26 1.96 14.29 2.43
C HIS A 26 1.43 15.71 2.25
N SER A 27 0.14 15.91 2.55
CA SER A 27 -0.50 17.22 2.44
C SER A 27 0.12 18.26 3.38
N LYS A 28 0.39 17.88 4.64
CA LYS A 28 0.96 18.80 5.65
C LYS A 28 2.42 19.13 5.40
N LEU A 29 3.16 18.25 4.77
CA LEU A 29 4.56 18.47 4.37
C LEU A 29 4.69 19.13 2.98
N HIS A 30 3.57 19.41 2.31
CA HIS A 30 3.52 19.96 0.95
C HIS A 30 4.33 19.13 -0.06
N ILE A 31 4.27 17.79 0.09
CA ILE A 31 4.91 16.87 -0.84
C ILE A 31 3.93 16.57 -1.98
N ASP A 32 4.13 17.25 -3.09
CA ASP A 32 3.28 17.10 -4.27
C ASP A 32 3.71 15.88 -5.11
N LEU A 33 2.73 15.09 -5.51
CA LEU A 33 2.92 13.99 -6.44
C LEU A 33 2.80 14.47 -7.89
N SER A 34 3.62 13.95 -8.77
CA SER A 34 3.43 14.14 -10.20
C SER A 34 2.08 13.54 -10.64
N ARG A 35 1.60 13.95 -11.83
CA ARG A 35 0.34 13.43 -12.39
C ARG A 35 0.36 11.91 -12.53
N TRP A 36 1.49 11.35 -12.95
CA TRP A 36 1.72 9.91 -13.06
C TRP A 36 1.67 9.22 -11.68
N GLN A 37 2.37 9.76 -10.68
CA GLN A 37 2.37 9.22 -9.32
C GLN A 37 0.97 9.25 -8.72
N SER A 38 0.23 10.36 -8.88
CA SER A 38 -1.15 10.48 -8.40
C SER A 38 -2.07 9.43 -9.02
N PHE A 39 -1.93 9.18 -10.33
CA PHE A 39 -2.70 8.15 -11.02
C PHE A 39 -2.34 6.74 -10.51
N TYR A 40 -1.05 6.45 -10.33
CA TYR A 40 -0.59 5.18 -9.79
C TYR A 40 -1.12 4.94 -8.36
N VAL A 41 -1.03 5.95 -7.49
CA VAL A 41 -1.56 5.90 -6.12
C VAL A 41 -3.07 5.62 -6.13
N LEU A 42 -3.82 6.31 -6.97
CA LEU A 42 -5.28 6.12 -7.05
C LEU A 42 -5.64 4.70 -7.50
N ILE A 43 -5.03 4.22 -8.58
CA ILE A 43 -5.42 2.95 -9.20
C ILE A 43 -4.75 1.77 -8.50
N VAL A 44 -3.41 1.74 -8.47
CA VAL A 44 -2.67 0.53 -8.03
C VAL A 44 -2.67 0.41 -6.51
N ILE A 45 -2.48 1.53 -5.81
CA ILE A 45 -2.32 1.51 -4.35
C ILE A 45 -3.68 1.50 -3.64
N ASN A 46 -4.69 2.19 -4.16
CA ASN A 46 -5.98 2.29 -3.47
C ASN A 46 -7.08 1.43 -4.12
N LEU A 47 -7.35 1.57 -5.42
CA LEU A 47 -8.49 0.92 -6.06
C LEU A 47 -8.31 -0.60 -6.20
N LEU A 48 -7.17 -1.06 -6.71
CA LEU A 48 -6.97 -2.49 -7.00
C LEU A 48 -6.99 -3.37 -5.74
N PRO A 49 -6.40 -2.99 -4.58
CA PRO A 49 -6.55 -3.76 -3.35
C PRO A 49 -8.00 -3.88 -2.89
N LEU A 50 -8.81 -2.82 -3.04
CA LEU A 50 -10.24 -2.84 -2.73
C LEU A 50 -11.00 -3.83 -3.62
N VAL A 51 -10.73 -3.80 -4.93
CA VAL A 51 -11.32 -4.75 -5.87
C VAL A 51 -10.89 -6.18 -5.52
N ALA A 52 -9.62 -6.40 -5.16
CA ALA A 52 -9.13 -7.70 -4.71
C ALA A 52 -9.87 -8.19 -3.46
N ALA A 53 -10.08 -7.32 -2.47
CA ALA A 53 -10.84 -7.64 -1.26
C ALA A 53 -12.29 -8.04 -1.58
N ILE A 54 -12.97 -7.29 -2.44
CA ILE A 54 -14.34 -7.59 -2.90
C ILE A 54 -14.38 -8.94 -3.63
N MET A 55 -13.40 -9.21 -4.50
CA MET A 55 -13.31 -10.49 -5.22
C MET A 55 -13.10 -11.66 -4.25
N MET A 56 -12.21 -11.51 -3.27
CA MET A 56 -11.98 -12.51 -2.22
C MET A 56 -13.24 -12.72 -1.35
N TRP A 57 -13.93 -11.64 -0.99
CA TRP A 57 -15.22 -11.72 -0.28
C TRP A 57 -16.25 -12.54 -1.06
N ARG A 58 -16.34 -12.30 -2.38
CA ARG A 58 -17.19 -13.05 -3.32
C ARG A 58 -16.62 -14.44 -3.69
N ARG A 59 -15.61 -14.91 -2.97
CA ARG A 59 -14.97 -16.21 -3.16
C ARG A 59 -14.35 -16.42 -4.56
N LYS A 60 -14.00 -15.35 -5.26
CA LYS A 60 -13.30 -15.42 -6.56
C LYS A 60 -11.81 -15.63 -6.34
N ARG A 61 -11.23 -16.71 -6.89
CA ARG A 61 -9.80 -17.05 -6.77
C ARG A 61 -8.87 -15.95 -7.33
N TRP A 62 -9.27 -15.29 -8.38
CA TRP A 62 -8.53 -14.20 -9.00
C TRP A 62 -8.29 -13.00 -8.06
N GLY A 63 -9.06 -12.88 -6.99
CA GLY A 63 -8.83 -11.88 -5.96
C GLY A 63 -7.46 -12.01 -5.29
N PHE A 64 -6.94 -13.22 -5.13
CA PHE A 64 -5.60 -13.43 -4.57
C PHE A 64 -4.49 -12.97 -5.51
N LEU A 65 -4.63 -13.25 -6.81
CA LEU A 65 -3.67 -12.77 -7.80
C LEU A 65 -3.68 -11.23 -7.89
N LEU A 66 -4.87 -10.65 -7.87
CA LEU A 66 -5.01 -9.19 -7.87
C LEU A 66 -4.43 -8.57 -6.60
N LEU A 67 -4.63 -9.19 -5.44
CA LEU A 67 -4.01 -8.78 -4.17
C LEU A 67 -2.48 -8.81 -4.28
N LEU A 68 -1.92 -9.93 -4.77
CA LEU A 68 -0.48 -10.07 -4.97
C LEU A 68 0.06 -8.94 -5.84
N LEU A 69 -0.51 -8.74 -7.03
CA LEU A 69 -0.01 -7.77 -8.01
C LEU A 69 -0.14 -6.33 -7.50
N SER A 70 -1.28 -5.98 -6.89
CA SER A 70 -1.50 -4.64 -6.38
C SER A 70 -0.62 -4.34 -5.16
N MET A 71 -0.54 -5.24 -4.19
CA MET A 71 0.29 -5.03 -2.99
C MET A 71 1.79 -5.06 -3.30
N ALA A 72 2.25 -5.93 -4.19
CA ALA A 72 3.65 -5.92 -4.64
C ALA A 72 3.98 -4.64 -5.43
N GLY A 73 3.08 -4.18 -6.30
CA GLY A 73 3.23 -2.92 -7.03
C GLY A 73 3.24 -1.71 -6.10
N SER A 74 2.37 -1.70 -5.08
CA SER A 74 2.33 -0.65 -4.06
C SER A 74 3.60 -0.64 -3.22
N PHE A 75 4.05 -1.80 -2.75
CA PHE A 75 5.30 -1.96 -2.01
C PHE A 75 6.51 -1.44 -2.80
N GLY A 76 6.65 -1.86 -4.06
CA GLY A 76 7.75 -1.40 -4.92
C GLY A 76 7.74 0.10 -5.12
N PHE A 77 6.58 0.69 -5.37
CA PHE A 77 6.41 2.14 -5.52
C PHE A 77 6.77 2.89 -4.22
N GLY A 78 6.20 2.46 -3.09
CA GLY A 78 6.45 3.11 -1.79
C GLY A 78 7.90 3.01 -1.35
N VAL A 79 8.51 1.81 -1.44
CA VAL A 79 9.93 1.62 -1.09
C VAL A 79 10.83 2.44 -1.99
N PHE A 80 10.56 2.48 -3.29
CA PHE A 80 11.38 3.26 -4.23
C PHE A 80 11.35 4.75 -3.90
N TYR A 81 10.17 5.36 -3.78
CA TYR A 81 10.05 6.81 -3.59
C TYR A 81 10.36 7.27 -2.17
N HIS A 82 10.01 6.48 -1.14
CA HIS A 82 10.22 6.90 0.25
C HIS A 82 11.61 6.58 0.80
N PHE A 83 12.29 5.56 0.26
CA PHE A 83 13.54 5.08 0.86
C PHE A 83 14.74 5.03 -0.09
N ILE A 84 14.52 4.99 -1.42
CA ILE A 84 15.60 4.80 -2.40
C ILE A 84 15.83 6.06 -3.24
N ALA A 85 14.80 6.55 -3.93
CA ALA A 85 14.93 7.69 -4.83
C ALA A 85 15.18 8.99 -4.07
N ALA A 86 16.14 9.77 -4.52
CA ALA A 86 16.31 11.14 -4.02
C ALA A 86 15.12 12.01 -4.46
N GLY A 87 14.60 12.81 -3.54
CA GLY A 87 13.47 13.69 -3.84
C GLY A 87 12.72 14.10 -2.58
N PRO A 88 11.70 14.96 -2.73
CA PRO A 88 10.92 15.48 -1.60
C PRO A 88 10.11 14.39 -0.87
N ASP A 89 9.83 13.28 -1.54
CA ASP A 89 9.07 12.14 -1.01
C ASP A 89 9.96 11.14 -0.23
N ASN A 90 11.28 11.36 -0.22
CA ASN A 90 12.22 10.52 0.52
C ASN A 90 12.23 10.91 2.00
N VAL A 91 12.16 9.92 2.89
CA VAL A 91 12.12 10.13 4.35
C VAL A 91 13.34 10.90 4.88
N ASN A 92 14.49 10.80 4.21
CA ASN A 92 15.70 11.54 4.58
C ASN A 92 15.67 13.02 4.16
N SER A 93 14.70 13.44 3.35
CA SER A 93 14.56 14.80 2.85
C SER A 93 13.58 15.65 3.67
N LEU A 94 12.89 15.08 4.67
CA LEU A 94 11.75 15.70 5.35
C LEU A 94 12.13 16.87 6.28
N GLY A 95 13.36 16.94 6.77
CA GLY A 95 13.78 17.94 7.74
C GLY A 95 13.03 17.84 9.09
N ILE A 96 13.12 18.92 9.89
CA ILE A 96 12.44 19.01 11.19
C ILE A 96 11.06 19.63 10.98
N HIS A 97 10.02 18.80 11.03
CA HIS A 97 8.63 19.22 10.90
C HIS A 97 7.73 18.34 11.80
N PRO A 98 6.62 18.88 12.37
CA PRO A 98 5.73 18.09 13.24
C PRO A 98 5.17 16.80 12.58
N TRP A 99 5.04 16.78 11.26
CA TRP A 99 4.51 15.64 10.50
C TRP A 99 5.56 14.69 9.96
N SER A 100 6.87 14.98 10.13
CA SER A 100 7.94 14.13 9.60
C SER A 100 7.92 12.72 10.21
N ASN A 101 7.68 12.59 11.52
CA ASN A 101 7.56 11.29 12.17
C ASN A 101 6.32 10.52 11.71
N THR A 102 5.19 11.18 11.54
CA THR A 102 3.96 10.56 11.00
C THR A 102 4.20 10.03 9.59
N PHE A 103 4.87 10.80 8.74
CA PHE A 103 5.23 10.38 7.41
C PHE A 103 6.14 9.14 7.43
N LEU A 104 7.24 9.21 8.19
CA LEU A 104 8.20 8.10 8.28
C LEU A 104 7.54 6.81 8.75
N TRP A 105 6.85 6.85 9.89
CA TRP A 105 6.29 5.63 10.48
C TRP A 105 5.12 5.08 9.66
N SER A 106 4.29 5.94 9.09
CA SER A 106 3.23 5.47 8.18
C SER A 106 3.81 4.84 6.91
N ALA A 107 4.88 5.40 6.33
CA ALA A 107 5.56 4.81 5.18
C ALA A 107 6.12 3.40 5.51
N VAL A 108 6.74 3.23 6.69
CA VAL A 108 7.24 1.92 7.16
C VAL A 108 6.07 0.93 7.37
N PHE A 109 5.01 1.35 8.06
CA PHE A 109 3.84 0.47 8.30
C PHE A 109 3.15 0.08 6.99
N ILE A 110 2.97 1.00 6.06
CA ILE A 110 2.40 0.70 4.74
C ILE A 110 3.25 -0.36 4.04
N ALA A 111 4.57 -0.19 3.99
CA ALA A 111 5.46 -1.16 3.37
C ALA A 111 5.34 -2.56 3.99
N LEU A 112 5.24 -2.66 5.33
CA LEU A 112 5.05 -3.94 6.02
C LEU A 112 3.70 -4.59 5.69
N VAL A 113 2.63 -3.81 5.66
CA VAL A 113 1.28 -4.31 5.32
C VAL A 113 1.23 -4.75 3.86
N GLU A 114 1.85 -4.01 2.95
CA GLU A 114 1.91 -4.34 1.52
C GLU A 114 2.73 -5.61 1.27
N ALA A 115 3.89 -5.76 1.93
CA ALA A 115 4.69 -6.98 1.85
C ALA A 115 3.88 -8.20 2.37
N ALA A 116 3.22 -8.06 3.52
CA ALA A 116 2.36 -9.11 4.07
C ALA A 116 1.19 -9.43 3.13
N GLY A 117 0.56 -8.41 2.54
CA GLY A 117 -0.53 -8.56 1.57
C GLY A 117 -0.09 -9.29 0.30
N ALA A 118 1.10 -8.98 -0.22
CA ALA A 118 1.68 -9.67 -1.36
C ALA A 118 1.94 -11.16 -1.04
N LEU A 119 2.48 -11.47 0.14
CA LEU A 119 2.72 -12.85 0.58
C LEU A 119 1.42 -13.65 0.74
N VAL A 120 0.39 -13.05 1.34
CA VAL A 120 -0.94 -13.69 1.46
C VAL A 120 -1.57 -13.88 0.09
N GLY A 121 -1.43 -12.91 -0.81
CA GLY A 121 -1.87 -13.01 -2.20
C GLY A 121 -1.19 -14.16 -2.92
N LEU A 122 0.13 -14.28 -2.80
CA LEU A 122 0.92 -15.36 -3.38
C LEU A 122 0.49 -16.73 -2.84
N ALA A 123 0.42 -16.87 -1.51
CA ALA A 123 0.02 -18.13 -0.88
C ALA A 123 -1.41 -18.50 -1.25
N GLY A 124 -2.34 -17.55 -1.30
CA GLY A 124 -3.73 -17.78 -1.69
C GLY A 124 -3.88 -18.16 -3.16
N ALA A 125 -3.10 -17.54 -4.05
CA ALA A 125 -3.11 -17.86 -5.49
C ALA A 125 -2.53 -19.27 -5.77
N ALA A 126 -1.52 -19.68 -5.01
CA ALA A 126 -0.89 -21.01 -5.18
C ALA A 126 -1.80 -22.19 -4.80
N VAL A 127 -2.79 -21.97 -3.91
CA VAL A 127 -3.71 -23.01 -3.44
C VAL A 127 -5.14 -22.85 -3.94
N ALA A 128 -5.37 -21.86 -4.77
CA ALA A 128 -6.66 -21.55 -5.37
C ALA A 128 -6.78 -22.17 -6.76
#